data_5ed1567f23812a87cb55b5258fe369e6
#
_entry.id   5ed1567f23812a87cb55b5258fe369e6
#
_cell.length_a   1.000
_cell.length_b   1.000
_cell.length_c   1.000
_cell.angle_alpha   90.00
_cell.angle_beta   90.00
_cell.angle_gamma   90.00
#
_symmetry.space_group_name_H-M   'P 1'
#
loop_
_entity.id
_entity.type
_entity.pdbx_description
1 polymer ?
#
loop_
_entity_poly.entity_id
_entity_poly.type
_entity_poly.pdbx_seq_one_letter_code
_entity_poly.pdbx_strand_id
1 'polypeptide(L)'
;MKRFFITLCCLLAATLFAAEPVTIEGVENSYRISEELYRSAQPERVGFTALQNMGIRSVLNLREFHKDTRKARHTQLHLMAYPVAAGEVTAADVENCLALIAGAPKPVLVHCWHGSDRTGIVVAAYRIVFQNWSVEDAEKEFRDDRFGYHEFWYGNLLELLRTTDWAAMRTRLKAR
;
A
#
# COMPACT_ATOMS: atom_id res chain seq x y z
N MET A 1 40.68 -17.88 -34.49
CA MET A 1 40.50 -16.93 -33.42
C MET A 1 39.04 -16.90 -33.02
N LYS A 2 38.64 -17.59 -31.93
CA LYS A 2 37.23 -17.61 -31.42
C LYS A 2 37.04 -16.44 -30.50
N ARG A 3 36.17 -15.49 -30.86
CA ARG A 3 35.78 -14.37 -29.99
C ARG A 3 34.73 -14.84 -29.00
N PHE A 4 35.06 -14.94 -27.72
CA PHE A 4 34.10 -15.12 -26.63
C PHE A 4 33.39 -13.79 -26.39
N PHE A 5 32.08 -13.73 -26.66
CA PHE A 5 31.23 -12.65 -26.17
C PHE A 5 30.84 -12.97 -24.73
N ILE A 6 31.40 -12.25 -23.77
CA ILE A 6 30.96 -12.25 -22.39
C ILE A 6 29.72 -11.37 -22.31
N THR A 7 28.54 -11.97 -22.25
CA THR A 7 27.28 -11.25 -21.97
C THR A 7 27.29 -10.85 -20.49
N LEU A 8 27.61 -9.59 -20.22
CA LEU A 8 27.52 -9.02 -18.89
C LEU A 8 26.03 -8.89 -18.51
N CYS A 9 25.53 -9.87 -17.74
CA CYS A 9 24.19 -9.82 -17.16
C CYS A 9 24.23 -8.80 -16.01
N CYS A 10 23.82 -7.54 -16.26
CA CYS A 10 23.59 -6.57 -15.23
C CYS A 10 22.39 -7.03 -14.37
N LEU A 11 22.67 -7.72 -13.27
CA LEU A 11 21.72 -7.87 -12.17
C LEU A 11 21.46 -6.47 -11.58
N LEU A 12 20.37 -5.82 -12.01
CA LEU A 12 19.82 -4.69 -11.25
C LEU A 12 19.37 -5.25 -9.90
N ALA A 13 20.21 -5.06 -8.89
CA ALA A 13 19.79 -5.22 -7.51
C ALA A 13 18.69 -4.17 -7.28
N ALA A 14 17.42 -4.62 -7.16
CA ALA A 14 16.35 -3.75 -6.72
C ALA A 14 16.72 -3.26 -5.31
N THR A 15 17.09 -1.99 -5.19
CA THR A 15 17.30 -1.37 -3.88
C THR A 15 15.95 -1.36 -3.17
N LEU A 16 15.84 -2.14 -2.10
CA LEU A 16 14.66 -2.15 -1.23
C LEU A 16 14.64 -0.82 -0.46
N PHE A 17 13.88 0.14 -0.96
CA PHE A 17 13.66 1.39 -0.23
C PHE A 17 12.61 1.14 0.85
N ALA A 18 13.03 1.19 2.11
CA ALA A 18 12.13 1.14 3.26
C ALA A 18 11.13 2.31 3.23
N ALA A 19 9.99 2.15 3.91
CA ALA A 19 9.02 3.22 4.07
C ALA A 19 9.64 4.42 4.81
N GLU A 20 9.51 5.60 4.24
CA GLU A 20 10.05 6.85 4.78
C GLU A 20 8.97 7.62 5.53
N PRO A 21 9.19 8.04 6.79
CA PRO A 21 8.23 8.84 7.53
C PRO A 21 8.04 10.21 6.85
N VAL A 22 6.79 10.66 6.78
CA VAL A 22 6.43 11.96 6.23
C VAL A 22 5.53 12.68 7.23
N THR A 23 5.86 13.92 7.60
CA THR A 23 5.00 14.73 8.45
C THR A 23 3.98 15.47 7.58
N ILE A 24 2.69 15.17 7.79
CA ILE A 24 1.58 15.79 7.07
C ILE A 24 0.58 16.30 8.11
N GLU A 25 0.24 17.57 8.05
CA GLU A 25 -0.73 18.18 8.99
C GLU A 25 -2.07 17.41 8.94
N GLY A 26 -2.57 17.01 10.11
CA GLY A 26 -3.83 16.27 10.23
C GLY A 26 -3.82 14.84 9.63
N VAL A 27 -2.62 14.25 9.46
CA VAL A 27 -2.47 12.87 8.97
C VAL A 27 -1.43 12.14 9.83
N GLU A 28 -1.90 11.28 10.72
CA GLU A 28 -1.05 10.47 11.58
C GLU A 28 -0.54 9.21 10.87
N ASN A 29 0.50 8.59 11.41
CA ASN A 29 1.08 7.32 10.93
C ASN A 29 1.33 7.35 9.41
N SER A 30 1.92 8.45 8.91
CA SER A 30 2.09 8.71 7.48
C SER A 30 3.50 8.43 7.00
N TYR A 31 3.59 7.65 5.90
CA TYR A 31 4.84 7.23 5.28
C TYR A 31 4.75 7.25 3.77
N ARG A 32 5.86 7.58 3.12
CA ARG A 32 6.06 7.37 1.69
C ARG A 32 6.58 5.95 1.45
N ILE A 33 5.88 5.18 0.64
CA ILE A 33 6.25 3.83 0.24
C ILE A 33 7.04 3.85 -1.07
N SER A 34 6.63 4.73 -1.98
CA SER A 34 7.30 5.04 -3.24
C SER A 34 6.90 6.43 -3.71
N GLU A 35 7.36 6.85 -4.88
CA GLU A 35 6.88 8.07 -5.52
C GLU A 35 5.38 8.01 -5.84
N GLU A 36 4.82 6.81 -6.00
CA GLU A 36 3.43 6.58 -6.40
C GLU A 36 2.49 6.22 -5.27
N LEU A 37 3.01 5.77 -4.11
CA LEU A 37 2.19 5.26 -3.01
C LEU A 37 2.63 5.81 -1.66
N TYR A 38 1.63 6.26 -0.89
CA TYR A 38 1.72 6.67 0.50
C TYR A 38 0.76 5.85 1.35
N ARG A 39 1.04 5.75 2.64
CA ARG A 39 0.17 5.11 3.64
C ARG A 39 -0.06 6.04 4.82
N SER A 40 -1.22 5.92 5.51
CA SER A 40 -1.47 6.66 6.73
C SER A 40 -2.60 6.06 7.59
N ALA A 41 -2.79 6.65 8.78
CA ALA A 41 -4.06 6.61 9.50
C ALA A 41 -5.13 7.43 8.77
N GLN A 42 -6.37 7.43 9.28
CA GLN A 42 -7.47 8.23 8.75
C GLN A 42 -7.11 9.73 8.74
N PRO A 43 -7.04 10.39 7.59
CA PRO A 43 -6.81 11.83 7.56
C PRO A 43 -7.95 12.63 8.19
N GLU A 44 -7.60 13.68 8.91
CA GLU A 44 -8.54 14.70 9.36
C GLU A 44 -8.94 15.63 8.19
N ARG A 45 -9.88 16.55 8.40
CA ARG A 45 -10.31 17.47 7.33
C ARG A 45 -9.14 18.31 6.78
N VAL A 46 -8.31 18.86 7.65
CA VAL A 46 -7.12 19.62 7.26
C VAL A 46 -6.12 18.73 6.52
N GLY A 47 -6.03 17.46 6.91
CA GLY A 47 -5.16 16.47 6.28
C GLY A 47 -5.48 16.23 4.80
N PHE A 48 -6.75 16.19 4.41
CA PHE A 48 -7.10 16.05 2.97
C PHE A 48 -6.62 17.26 2.16
N THR A 49 -6.71 18.47 2.71
CA THR A 49 -6.16 19.66 2.06
C THR A 49 -4.63 19.61 1.98
N ALA A 50 -3.96 19.19 3.06
CA ALA A 50 -2.52 19.04 3.09
C ALA A 50 -2.03 17.99 2.09
N LEU A 51 -2.72 16.84 2.00
CA LEU A 51 -2.44 15.79 1.01
C LEU A 51 -2.52 16.32 -0.43
N GLN A 52 -3.59 17.05 -0.76
CA GLN A 52 -3.71 17.66 -2.09
C GLN A 52 -2.59 18.66 -2.37
N ASN A 53 -2.25 19.52 -1.42
CA ASN A 53 -1.17 20.50 -1.57
C ASN A 53 0.20 19.84 -1.73
N MET A 54 0.40 18.67 -1.16
CA MET A 54 1.60 17.84 -1.32
C MET A 54 1.65 17.12 -2.67
N GLY A 55 0.58 17.19 -3.46
CA GLY A 55 0.50 16.59 -4.79
C GLY A 55 -0.12 15.19 -4.83
N ILE A 56 -0.66 14.67 -3.73
CA ILE A 56 -1.46 13.43 -3.74
C ILE A 56 -2.66 13.64 -4.67
N ARG A 57 -2.94 12.65 -5.51
CA ARG A 57 -4.01 12.71 -6.52
C ARG A 57 -5.21 11.85 -6.13
N SER A 58 -4.97 10.72 -5.47
CA SER A 58 -6.01 9.76 -5.11
C SER A 58 -5.91 9.32 -3.66
N VAL A 59 -7.04 8.97 -3.05
CA VAL A 59 -7.11 8.39 -1.71
C VAL A 59 -7.95 7.13 -1.74
N LEU A 60 -7.41 6.01 -1.24
CA LEU A 60 -8.10 4.74 -1.07
C LEU A 60 -8.40 4.52 0.41
N ASN A 61 -9.68 4.53 0.76
CA ASN A 61 -10.20 4.28 2.10
C ASN A 61 -10.62 2.81 2.25
N LEU A 62 -10.03 2.11 3.23
CA LEU A 62 -10.32 0.69 3.53
C LEU A 62 -11.33 0.51 4.67
N ARG A 63 -11.93 1.59 5.19
CA ARG A 63 -12.83 1.55 6.36
C ARG A 63 -14.25 1.17 5.96
N GLU A 64 -14.89 0.29 6.74
CA GLU A 64 -16.24 -0.23 6.45
C GLU A 64 -17.34 0.83 6.52
N PHE A 65 -17.39 1.61 7.59
CA PHE A 65 -18.55 2.47 7.88
C PHE A 65 -18.28 3.97 7.71
N HIS A 66 -17.11 4.33 7.14
CA HIS A 66 -16.70 5.73 7.06
C HIS A 66 -16.30 6.12 5.65
N LYS A 67 -16.90 7.20 5.17
CA LYS A 67 -16.60 7.79 3.86
C LYS A 67 -15.82 9.10 4.02
N ASP A 68 -14.86 9.33 3.13
CA ASP A 68 -14.02 10.53 3.15
C ASP A 68 -14.71 11.75 2.53
N THR A 69 -15.78 11.56 1.77
CA THR A 69 -16.46 12.62 1.01
C THR A 69 -16.76 13.89 1.81
N ARG A 70 -17.16 13.74 3.09
CA ARG A 70 -17.45 14.90 3.95
C ARG A 70 -16.19 15.63 4.41
N LYS A 71 -15.12 14.89 4.72
CA LYS A 71 -13.84 15.47 5.17
C LYS A 71 -13.08 16.08 3.98
N ALA A 72 -13.09 15.42 2.82
CA ALA A 72 -12.38 15.82 1.61
C ALA A 72 -13.17 16.80 0.70
N ARG A 73 -14.36 17.28 1.10
CA ARG A 73 -15.32 18.05 0.25
C ARG A 73 -14.75 19.30 -0.41
N HIS A 74 -13.65 19.84 0.09
CA HIS A 74 -12.99 21.05 -0.45
C HIS A 74 -11.72 20.73 -1.24
N THR A 75 -11.54 19.48 -1.64
CA THR A 75 -10.40 19.03 -2.44
C THR A 75 -10.85 18.45 -3.77
N GLN A 76 -9.92 18.33 -4.71
CA GLN A 76 -10.09 17.68 -6.00
C GLN A 76 -9.50 16.26 -6.01
N LEU A 77 -9.30 15.66 -4.82
CA LEU A 77 -8.77 14.32 -4.69
C LEU A 77 -9.74 13.28 -5.28
N HIS A 78 -9.21 12.35 -6.05
CA HIS A 78 -9.98 11.18 -6.50
C HIS A 78 -10.18 10.22 -5.32
N LEU A 79 -11.40 10.16 -4.80
CA LEU A 79 -11.73 9.36 -3.62
C LEU A 79 -12.22 7.98 -4.05
N MET A 80 -11.54 6.94 -3.57
CA MET A 80 -11.90 5.54 -3.74
C MET A 80 -12.19 4.92 -2.38
N ALA A 81 -13.05 3.91 -2.35
CA ALA A 81 -13.35 3.15 -1.14
C ALA A 81 -13.39 1.65 -1.46
N TYR A 82 -12.74 0.87 -0.61
CA TYR A 82 -12.86 -0.58 -0.59
C TYR A 82 -13.07 -1.03 0.87
N PRO A 83 -14.32 -0.99 1.35
CA PRO A 83 -14.62 -1.29 2.74
C PRO A 83 -14.42 -2.78 3.04
N VAL A 84 -13.59 -3.09 4.04
CA VAL A 84 -13.30 -4.45 4.47
C VAL A 84 -13.03 -4.52 5.97
N ALA A 85 -13.54 -5.54 6.66
CA ALA A 85 -13.23 -5.82 8.06
C ALA A 85 -11.81 -6.41 8.18
N ALA A 86 -11.01 -5.94 9.14
CA ALA A 86 -9.62 -6.39 9.27
C ALA A 86 -9.49 -7.90 9.56
N GLY A 87 -10.45 -8.47 10.29
CA GLY A 87 -10.49 -9.91 10.58
C GLY A 87 -10.95 -10.80 9.41
N GLU A 88 -11.46 -10.21 8.33
CA GLU A 88 -12.08 -10.94 7.21
C GLU A 88 -11.40 -10.67 5.86
N VAL A 89 -10.27 -9.96 5.85
CA VAL A 89 -9.54 -9.65 4.61
C VAL A 89 -9.11 -10.93 3.90
N THR A 90 -9.45 -11.02 2.63
CA THR A 90 -9.09 -12.13 1.74
C THR A 90 -8.05 -11.73 0.69
N ALA A 91 -7.45 -12.71 -0.01
CA ALA A 91 -6.56 -12.45 -1.13
C ALA A 91 -7.26 -11.70 -2.28
N ALA A 92 -8.56 -11.95 -2.49
CA ALA A 92 -9.34 -11.25 -3.49
C ALA A 92 -9.55 -9.78 -3.13
N ASP A 93 -9.75 -9.46 -1.84
CA ASP A 93 -9.86 -8.07 -1.37
C ASP A 93 -8.57 -7.31 -1.60
N VAL A 94 -7.43 -7.95 -1.26
CA VAL A 94 -6.11 -7.37 -1.50
C VAL A 94 -5.87 -7.14 -2.99
N GLU A 95 -6.20 -8.12 -3.85
CA GLU A 95 -6.07 -7.98 -5.31
C GLU A 95 -6.91 -6.81 -5.84
N ASN A 96 -8.15 -6.65 -5.36
CA ASN A 96 -9.01 -5.54 -5.76
C ASN A 96 -8.44 -4.18 -5.28
N CYS A 97 -7.92 -4.10 -4.06
CA CYS A 97 -7.23 -2.90 -3.58
C CYS A 97 -6.02 -2.54 -4.46
N LEU A 98 -5.20 -3.54 -4.82
CA LEU A 98 -4.05 -3.34 -5.71
C LEU A 98 -4.48 -2.89 -7.12
N ALA A 99 -5.57 -3.43 -7.66
CA ALA A 99 -6.13 -2.99 -8.93
C ALA A 99 -6.60 -1.53 -8.88
N LEU A 100 -7.29 -1.12 -7.81
CA LEU A 100 -7.69 0.27 -7.58
C LEU A 100 -6.46 1.19 -7.50
N ILE A 101 -5.44 0.79 -6.74
CA ILE A 101 -4.18 1.54 -6.65
C ILE A 101 -3.52 1.64 -8.02
N ALA A 102 -3.44 0.56 -8.79
CA ALA A 102 -2.80 0.56 -10.11
C ALA A 102 -3.49 1.50 -11.11
N GLY A 103 -4.83 1.49 -11.14
CA GLY A 103 -5.64 2.28 -12.08
C GLY A 103 -5.87 3.73 -11.70
N ALA A 104 -5.56 4.13 -10.46
CA ALA A 104 -5.84 5.49 -9.99
C ALA A 104 -4.81 6.52 -10.44
N PRO A 105 -5.17 7.83 -10.55
CA PRO A 105 -4.22 8.91 -10.67
C PRO A 105 -3.19 8.93 -9.54
N LYS A 106 -1.91 9.01 -9.86
CA LYS A 106 -0.78 8.95 -8.91
C LYS A 106 -0.35 10.34 -8.44
N PRO A 107 0.22 10.48 -7.23
CA PRO A 107 0.39 9.48 -6.19
C PRO A 107 -0.93 9.12 -5.47
N VAL A 108 -1.01 7.90 -4.92
CA VAL A 108 -2.16 7.40 -4.15
C VAL A 108 -1.81 7.35 -2.66
N LEU A 109 -2.71 7.81 -1.79
CA LEU A 109 -2.68 7.50 -0.37
C LEU A 109 -3.62 6.33 -0.09
N VAL A 110 -3.15 5.29 0.59
CA VAL A 110 -4.01 4.23 1.15
C VAL A 110 -4.10 4.38 2.67
N HIS A 111 -5.32 4.30 3.22
CA HIS A 111 -5.53 4.40 4.66
C HIS A 111 -6.65 3.50 5.17
N CYS A 112 -6.63 3.23 6.49
CA CYS A 112 -7.74 2.65 7.24
C CYS A 112 -8.06 3.53 8.46
N TRP A 113 -8.28 2.97 9.65
CA TRP A 113 -8.43 3.77 10.87
C TRP A 113 -7.06 4.21 11.39
N HIS A 114 -6.22 3.24 11.82
CA HIS A 114 -4.91 3.51 12.41
C HIS A 114 -3.77 3.54 11.36
N GLY A 115 -4.03 3.13 10.12
CA GLY A 115 -2.99 2.96 9.11
C GLY A 115 -2.14 1.70 9.30
N SER A 116 -2.52 0.83 10.24
CA SER A 116 -1.75 -0.33 10.69
C SER A 116 -2.12 -1.61 9.92
N ASP A 117 -3.26 -2.20 10.23
CA ASP A 117 -3.64 -3.57 9.84
C ASP A 117 -4.04 -3.70 8.36
N ARG A 118 -5.23 -3.21 7.97
CA ARG A 118 -5.72 -3.24 6.57
C ARG A 118 -4.79 -2.50 5.63
N THR A 119 -4.30 -1.34 6.04
CA THR A 119 -3.31 -0.58 5.26
C THR A 119 -2.02 -1.36 5.14
N GLY A 120 -1.56 -1.99 6.23
CA GLY A 120 -0.33 -2.77 6.27
C GLY A 120 -0.33 -3.94 5.29
N ILE A 121 -1.39 -4.76 5.28
CA ILE A 121 -1.47 -5.91 4.36
C ILE A 121 -1.54 -5.47 2.89
N VAL A 122 -2.25 -4.37 2.57
CA VAL A 122 -2.30 -3.83 1.20
C VAL A 122 -0.93 -3.29 0.77
N VAL A 123 -0.20 -2.61 1.67
CA VAL A 123 1.17 -2.14 1.38
C VAL A 123 2.14 -3.30 1.22
N ALA A 124 2.10 -4.32 2.09
CA ALA A 124 2.94 -5.52 1.96
C ALA A 124 2.71 -6.22 0.61
N ALA A 125 1.43 -6.38 0.21
CA ALA A 125 1.07 -6.92 -1.09
C ALA A 125 1.60 -6.05 -2.26
N TYR A 126 1.51 -4.72 -2.14
CA TYR A 126 2.07 -3.79 -3.13
C TYR A 126 3.58 -3.98 -3.29
N ARG A 127 4.32 -4.12 -2.18
CA ARG A 127 5.75 -4.42 -2.17
C ARG A 127 6.07 -5.69 -2.96
N ILE A 128 5.32 -6.77 -2.70
CA ILE A 128 5.54 -8.07 -3.35
C ILE A 128 5.17 -8.00 -4.83
N VAL A 129 4.00 -7.46 -5.16
CA VAL A 129 3.44 -7.54 -6.52
C VAL A 129 4.11 -6.55 -7.47
N PHE A 130 4.31 -5.29 -7.05
CA PHE A 130 4.80 -4.22 -7.93
C PHE A 130 6.28 -3.88 -7.72
N GLN A 131 6.84 -4.15 -6.53
CA GLN A 131 8.23 -3.83 -6.23
C GLN A 131 9.14 -5.07 -6.13
N ASN A 132 8.60 -6.27 -6.37
CA ASN A 132 9.32 -7.56 -6.36
C ASN A 132 10.02 -7.87 -5.03
N TRP A 133 9.45 -7.41 -3.92
CA TRP A 133 9.95 -7.81 -2.60
C TRP A 133 9.67 -9.30 -2.35
N SER A 134 10.51 -9.93 -1.51
CA SER A 134 10.21 -11.25 -0.96
C SER A 134 9.03 -11.14 0.02
N VAL A 135 8.36 -12.26 0.28
CA VAL A 135 7.30 -12.32 1.30
C VAL A 135 7.90 -12.00 2.67
N GLU A 136 9.11 -12.50 2.95
CA GLU A 136 9.84 -12.32 4.20
C GLU A 136 10.17 -10.84 4.45
N ASP A 137 10.64 -10.10 3.44
CA ASP A 137 10.94 -8.67 3.57
C ASP A 137 9.67 -7.85 3.76
N ALA A 138 8.60 -8.18 3.04
CA ALA A 138 7.30 -7.52 3.17
C ALA A 138 6.66 -7.81 4.55
N GLU A 139 6.80 -9.03 5.08
CA GLU A 139 6.35 -9.37 6.43
C GLU A 139 7.15 -8.61 7.48
N LYS A 140 8.47 -8.53 7.32
CA LYS A 140 9.33 -7.77 8.23
C LYS A 140 8.93 -6.30 8.29
N GLU A 141 8.65 -5.66 7.13
CA GLU A 141 8.14 -4.28 7.09
C GLU A 141 6.74 -4.20 7.71
N PHE A 142 5.84 -5.13 7.42
CA PHE A 142 4.48 -5.13 7.96
C PHE A 142 4.47 -5.21 9.50
N ARG A 143 5.38 -5.97 10.10
CA ARG A 143 5.52 -6.16 11.55
C ARG A 143 6.38 -5.10 12.24
N ASP A 144 6.92 -4.14 11.51
CA ASP A 144 7.71 -3.06 12.10
C ASP A 144 6.83 -2.22 13.05
N ASP A 145 7.28 -2.09 14.30
CA ASP A 145 6.56 -1.40 15.38
C ASP A 145 6.13 0.03 15.02
N ARG A 146 6.86 0.66 14.09
CA ARG A 146 6.52 2.01 13.60
C ARG A 146 5.11 2.10 13.00
N PHE A 147 4.58 1.00 12.47
CA PHE A 147 3.27 0.98 11.82
C PHE A 147 2.15 0.54 12.73
N GLY A 148 2.46 -0.01 13.92
CA GLY A 148 1.50 -0.35 14.94
C GLY A 148 0.57 -1.52 14.57
N TYR A 149 1.08 -2.55 13.88
CA TYR A 149 0.27 -3.72 13.53
C TYR A 149 -0.20 -4.48 14.78
N HIS A 150 -1.49 -4.80 14.84
CA HIS A 150 -2.13 -5.48 15.97
C HIS A 150 -2.17 -7.00 15.75
N GLU A 151 -1.02 -7.66 15.78
CA GLU A 151 -0.87 -9.09 15.46
C GLU A 151 -1.76 -10.00 16.32
N PHE A 152 -1.92 -9.70 17.60
CA PHE A 152 -2.78 -10.48 18.51
C PHE A 152 -4.25 -10.53 18.03
N TRP A 153 -4.76 -9.44 17.47
CA TRP A 153 -6.15 -9.35 17.01
C TRP A 153 -6.33 -9.79 15.56
N TYR A 154 -5.31 -9.61 14.73
CA TYR A 154 -5.40 -9.77 13.27
C TYR A 154 -4.30 -10.68 12.72
N GLY A 155 -3.97 -11.78 13.42
CA GLY A 155 -3.00 -12.79 12.96
C GLY A 155 -3.35 -13.41 11.61
N ASN A 156 -4.64 -13.38 11.22
CA ASN A 156 -5.13 -13.77 9.89
C ASN A 156 -4.43 -13.03 8.75
N LEU A 157 -3.99 -11.78 8.96
CA LEU A 157 -3.32 -10.99 7.92
C LEU A 157 -1.91 -11.52 7.63
N LEU A 158 -1.18 -12.03 8.63
CA LEU A 158 0.11 -12.69 8.41
C LEU A 158 -0.06 -14.04 7.72
N GLU A 159 -1.06 -14.80 8.09
CA GLU A 159 -1.38 -16.06 7.41
C GLU A 159 -1.70 -15.78 5.93
N LEU A 160 -2.56 -14.79 5.65
CA LEU A 160 -2.87 -14.35 4.29
C LEU A 160 -1.61 -13.98 3.52
N LEU A 161 -0.70 -13.20 4.14
CA LEU A 161 0.54 -12.76 3.52
C LEU A 161 1.44 -13.94 3.12
N ARG A 162 1.52 -14.97 3.97
CA ARG A 162 2.37 -16.16 3.80
C ARG A 162 1.81 -17.19 2.82
N THR A 163 0.47 -17.28 2.71
CA THR A 163 -0.21 -18.36 1.97
C THR A 163 -0.72 -17.94 0.60
N THR A 164 -0.76 -16.63 0.29
CA THR A 164 -1.25 -16.13 -0.99
C THR A 164 -0.29 -16.46 -2.13
N ASP A 165 -0.84 -16.93 -3.27
CA ASP A 165 -0.09 -17.10 -4.52
C ASP A 165 0.11 -15.71 -5.20
N TRP A 166 1.17 -15.03 -4.77
CA TRP A 166 1.54 -13.72 -5.27
C TRP A 166 1.96 -13.72 -6.75
N ALA A 167 2.49 -14.83 -7.26
CA ALA A 167 2.88 -14.96 -8.66
C ALA A 167 1.65 -14.96 -9.57
N ALA A 168 0.63 -15.74 -9.21
CA ALA A 168 -0.65 -15.73 -9.91
C ALA A 168 -1.36 -14.39 -9.83
N MET A 169 -1.38 -13.74 -8.64
CA MET A 169 -1.96 -12.39 -8.47
C MET A 169 -1.26 -11.37 -9.36
N ARG A 170 0.07 -11.36 -9.39
CA ARG A 170 0.86 -10.48 -10.26
C ARG A 170 0.51 -10.66 -11.73
N THR A 171 0.32 -11.90 -12.17
CA THR A 171 -0.06 -12.23 -13.54
C THR A 171 -1.44 -11.67 -13.88
N ARG A 172 -2.42 -11.84 -13.00
CA ARG A 172 -3.79 -11.31 -13.21
C ARG A 172 -3.82 -9.78 -13.26
N LEU A 173 -3.06 -9.11 -12.38
CA LEU A 173 -3.01 -7.64 -12.33
C LEU A 173 -2.30 -7.02 -13.54
N LYS A 174 -1.35 -7.73 -14.15
CA LYS A 174 -0.70 -7.28 -15.39
C LYS A 174 -1.58 -7.45 -16.64
N ALA A 175 -2.58 -8.32 -16.57
CA ALA A 175 -3.51 -8.60 -17.68
C ALA A 175 -4.72 -7.65 -17.71
N ARG A 176 -4.91 -6.80 -16.69
CA ARG A 176 -5.97 -5.79 -16.58
C ARG A 176 -5.55 -4.48 -17.22
#